data_b7b501287b7a677ec8486b85cf99da32
#
_entry.id   b7b501287b7a677ec8486b85cf99da32
#
_cell.length_a   1.000
_cell.length_b   1.000
_cell.length_c   1.000
_cell.angle_alpha   90.00
_cell.angle_beta   90.00
_cell.angle_gamma   90.00
#
_symmetry.space_group_name_H-M   'P 1'
#
loop_
_entity.id
_entity.type
_entity.pdbx_description
1 polymer ?
#
loop_
_entity_poly.entity_id
_entity_poly.type
_entity_poly.pdbx_seq_one_letter_code
_entity_poly.pdbx_strand_id
1 'polypeptide(L)'
;MKTIFALLLGVALVTVSLAQKEKKPWTEWSEKEAQKILNDSPWSQVQKDVDTTEMFFQPTADPRTAGARAPNSNERLQQGATNQATNLNYGVRFFSARPVRQAFMRMIQLQQKKLEPEVIERMKNFAEMPASDAIIITVTVEGTDKRSLGAVMQVVESAATGTLKNTSYLERNDGKRLFLQEYVPPGRDGFGARFIFPRMVEEQPFLGPEVTDVRFVADFGKTLKLNRRFKLADMMLDGKLEY
;
A
#
# COMPACT_ATOMS: atom_id res chain seq x y z
N MET A 1 53.46 5.04 -62.85
CA MET A 1 52.19 4.23 -62.68
C MET A 1 52.01 4.04 -61.22
N LYS A 2 51.09 4.78 -60.63
CA LYS A 2 50.76 4.74 -59.17
C LYS A 2 49.38 4.14 -59.01
N THR A 3 49.30 2.94 -58.52
CA THR A 3 48.03 2.28 -58.20
C THR A 3 47.56 2.73 -56.83
N ILE A 4 46.42 3.42 -56.77
CA ILE A 4 45.73 3.82 -55.57
C ILE A 4 44.81 2.66 -55.12
N PHE A 5 45.09 2.10 -53.94
CA PHE A 5 44.26 1.12 -53.28
C PHE A 5 43.24 1.88 -52.44
N ALA A 6 41.99 1.83 -52.85
CA ALA A 6 40.87 2.40 -52.07
C ALA A 6 40.37 1.33 -51.07
N LEU A 7 40.62 1.58 -49.80
CA LEU A 7 40.14 0.77 -48.67
C LEU A 7 38.71 1.20 -48.32
N LEU A 8 37.70 0.42 -48.70
CA LEU A 8 36.31 0.62 -48.32
C LEU A 8 36.09 0.07 -46.89
N LEU A 9 36.07 0.97 -45.93
CA LEU A 9 35.73 0.66 -44.53
C LEU A 9 34.20 0.58 -44.39
N GLY A 10 33.65 -0.64 -44.41
CA GLY A 10 32.24 -0.89 -44.14
C GLY A 10 31.96 -0.72 -42.66
N VAL A 11 31.30 0.37 -42.28
CA VAL A 11 30.76 0.55 -40.93
C VAL A 11 29.45 -0.25 -40.83
N ALA A 12 29.53 -1.43 -40.24
CA ALA A 12 28.34 -2.18 -39.85
C ALA A 12 27.69 -1.47 -38.66
N LEU A 13 26.63 -0.73 -38.92
CA LEU A 13 25.69 -0.24 -37.90
C LEU A 13 24.94 -1.41 -37.29
N VAL A 14 25.47 -1.93 -36.19
CA VAL A 14 24.71 -2.87 -35.33
C VAL A 14 23.61 -2.07 -34.65
N THR A 15 22.42 -2.05 -35.22
CA THR A 15 21.23 -1.60 -34.56
C THR A 15 20.90 -2.61 -33.46
N VAL A 16 21.33 -2.33 -32.23
CA VAL A 16 20.84 -3.04 -31.04
C VAL A 16 19.38 -2.64 -30.89
N SER A 17 18.51 -3.46 -31.48
CA SER A 17 17.08 -3.43 -31.22
C SER A 17 16.91 -3.84 -29.75
N LEU A 18 16.84 -2.85 -28.84
CA LEU A 18 16.33 -3.07 -27.48
C LEU A 18 14.89 -3.51 -27.67
N ALA A 19 14.68 -4.81 -27.76
CA ALA A 19 13.34 -5.39 -27.69
C ALA A 19 12.74 -4.97 -26.34
N GLN A 20 12.01 -3.87 -26.37
CA GLN A 20 11.21 -3.43 -25.24
C GLN A 20 10.19 -4.54 -25.04
N LYS A 21 10.41 -5.36 -24.01
CA LYS A 21 9.51 -6.46 -23.65
C LYS A 21 8.14 -5.80 -23.46
N GLU A 22 7.22 -6.07 -24.39
CA GLU A 22 5.86 -5.54 -24.32
C GLU A 22 5.31 -5.83 -22.94
N LYS A 23 4.88 -4.77 -22.25
CA LYS A 23 4.32 -4.92 -20.91
C LYS A 23 3.06 -5.75 -21.04
N LYS A 24 3.04 -6.89 -20.38
CA LYS A 24 1.89 -7.77 -20.31
C LYS A 24 0.66 -6.98 -19.84
N PRO A 25 -0.48 -7.04 -20.55
CA PRO A 25 -1.68 -6.34 -20.15
C PRO A 25 -2.15 -6.81 -18.78
N TRP A 26 -2.68 -5.90 -17.98
CA TRP A 26 -3.08 -6.21 -16.60
C TRP A 26 -4.15 -7.31 -16.50
N THR A 27 -4.98 -7.47 -17.54
CA THR A 27 -5.99 -8.52 -17.64
C THR A 27 -5.39 -9.94 -17.70
N GLU A 28 -4.10 -10.04 -18.00
CA GLU A 28 -3.37 -11.30 -18.06
C GLU A 28 -2.44 -11.52 -16.85
N TRP A 29 -2.37 -10.57 -15.92
CA TRP A 29 -1.53 -10.75 -14.74
C TRP A 29 -1.96 -11.98 -13.96
N SER A 30 -0.99 -12.74 -13.48
CA SER A 30 -1.21 -13.80 -12.50
C SER A 30 -1.59 -13.18 -11.14
N GLU A 31 -2.10 -14.00 -10.25
CA GLU A 31 -2.38 -13.58 -8.87
C GLU A 31 -1.14 -13.00 -8.19
N LYS A 32 0.01 -13.65 -8.36
CA LYS A 32 1.30 -13.19 -7.80
C LYS A 32 1.72 -11.82 -8.34
N GLU A 33 1.53 -11.56 -9.63
CA GLU A 33 1.83 -10.26 -10.25
C GLU A 33 0.90 -9.17 -9.71
N ALA A 34 -0.39 -9.44 -9.61
CA ALA A 34 -1.35 -8.50 -9.04
C ALA A 34 -1.09 -8.24 -7.55
N GLN A 35 -0.84 -9.28 -6.76
CA GLN A 35 -0.48 -9.15 -5.34
C GLN A 35 0.81 -8.36 -5.15
N LYS A 36 1.82 -8.53 -6.02
CA LYS A 36 3.04 -7.74 -5.95
C LYS A 36 2.74 -6.25 -6.12
N ILE A 37 1.89 -5.86 -7.08
CA ILE A 37 1.48 -4.46 -7.25
C ILE A 37 0.78 -3.95 -6.00
N LEU A 38 -0.07 -4.76 -5.37
CA LEU A 38 -0.85 -4.36 -4.19
C LEU A 38 -0.05 -4.31 -2.87
N ASN A 39 1.10 -5.00 -2.78
CA ASN A 39 1.80 -5.14 -1.51
C ASN A 39 3.26 -4.67 -1.53
N ASP A 40 3.90 -4.67 -2.71
CA ASP A 40 5.31 -4.35 -2.86
C ASP A 40 5.56 -3.70 -4.23
N SER A 41 5.16 -2.46 -4.37
CA SER A 41 5.33 -1.66 -5.58
C SER A 41 5.56 -0.19 -5.23
N PRO A 42 5.95 0.65 -6.20
CA PRO A 42 6.05 2.09 -5.98
C PRO A 42 4.79 2.73 -5.41
N TRP A 43 3.62 2.19 -5.72
CA TRP A 43 2.30 2.71 -5.31
C TRP A 43 1.73 2.03 -4.06
N SER A 44 2.36 0.96 -3.60
CA SER A 44 1.80 0.12 -2.53
C SER A 44 2.89 -0.42 -1.63
N GLN A 45 2.71 -0.27 -0.32
CA GLN A 45 3.65 -0.73 0.69
C GLN A 45 2.90 -1.35 1.86
N VAL A 46 3.55 -2.28 2.54
CA VAL A 46 3.02 -2.89 3.76
C VAL A 46 3.80 -2.36 4.97
N GLN A 47 3.09 -1.77 5.92
CA GLN A 47 3.63 -1.51 7.26
C GLN A 47 3.33 -2.72 8.12
N LYS A 48 4.35 -3.24 8.79
CA LYS A 48 4.23 -4.36 9.72
C LYS A 48 4.30 -3.84 11.14
N ASP A 49 3.41 -4.31 11.97
CA ASP A 49 3.45 -4.12 13.41
C ASP A 49 3.54 -5.49 14.06
N VAL A 50 4.60 -5.68 14.84
CA VAL A 50 4.89 -6.95 15.51
C VAL A 50 4.96 -6.67 17.00
N ASP A 51 3.94 -7.09 17.72
CA ASP A 51 3.94 -7.05 19.17
C ASP A 51 4.40 -8.41 19.72
N THR A 52 5.51 -8.39 20.40
CA THR A 52 6.10 -9.56 21.08
C THR A 52 5.86 -9.55 22.57
N THR A 53 5.11 -8.61 23.11
CA THR A 53 4.87 -8.45 24.54
C THR A 53 4.32 -9.72 25.16
N GLU A 54 3.39 -10.39 24.47
CA GLU A 54 2.81 -11.65 24.97
C GLU A 54 3.80 -12.83 24.99
N MET A 55 4.83 -12.82 24.12
CA MET A 55 5.87 -13.86 24.13
C MET A 55 6.73 -13.80 25.38
N PHE A 56 6.86 -12.61 25.95
CA PHE A 56 7.68 -12.34 27.15
C PHE A 56 6.83 -11.97 28.35
N PHE A 57 5.52 -12.26 28.29
CA PHE A 57 4.61 -11.95 29.38
C PHE A 57 5.11 -12.59 30.67
N GLN A 58 5.47 -11.75 31.64
CA GLN A 58 5.71 -12.14 33.03
C GLN A 58 4.50 -11.62 33.82
N PRO A 59 3.72 -12.51 34.46
CA PRO A 59 2.70 -12.05 35.38
C PRO A 59 3.33 -11.13 36.40
N THR A 60 2.72 -9.99 36.64
CA THR A 60 3.14 -9.09 37.76
C THR A 60 3.09 -9.91 39.01
N ALA A 61 4.28 -10.22 39.59
CA ALA A 61 4.35 -10.95 40.84
C ALA A 61 3.64 -10.13 41.91
N ASP A 62 2.56 -10.66 42.47
CA ASP A 62 2.00 -10.12 43.72
C ASP A 62 3.15 -10.07 44.71
N PRO A 63 3.45 -8.92 45.34
CA PRO A 63 4.53 -8.85 46.36
C PRO A 63 4.38 -9.88 47.46
N ARG A 64 3.20 -10.46 47.67
CA ARG A 64 2.92 -11.52 48.62
C ARG A 64 3.39 -12.89 48.17
N THR A 65 3.74 -13.05 46.87
CA THR A 65 4.25 -14.30 46.29
C THR A 65 5.75 -14.21 45.93
N ALA A 66 6.45 -13.26 46.50
CA ALA A 66 7.91 -13.13 46.32
C ALA A 66 8.59 -14.42 46.80
N GLY A 67 8.95 -15.31 45.87
CA GLY A 67 9.46 -16.66 46.10
C GLY A 67 8.69 -17.76 45.35
N ALA A 68 7.58 -17.44 44.73
CA ALA A 68 6.85 -18.38 43.88
C ALA A 68 7.61 -18.66 42.58
N ARG A 69 7.65 -19.93 42.20
CA ARG A 69 8.20 -20.39 40.91
C ARG A 69 7.55 -19.64 39.74
N ALA A 70 8.34 -19.21 38.78
CA ALA A 70 7.83 -18.64 37.56
C ALA A 70 6.78 -19.58 36.90
N PRO A 71 5.62 -19.10 36.52
CA PRO A 71 4.56 -19.94 35.95
C PRO A 71 5.08 -20.66 34.70
N ASN A 72 4.71 -21.93 34.57
CA ASN A 72 5.00 -22.70 33.37
C ASN A 72 4.15 -22.24 32.17
N SER A 73 4.44 -22.76 30.97
CA SER A 73 3.73 -22.38 29.73
C SER A 73 2.21 -22.58 29.81
N ASN A 74 1.76 -23.62 30.53
CA ASN A 74 0.31 -23.91 30.65
C ASN A 74 -0.38 -22.92 31.61
N GLU A 75 0.27 -22.51 32.67
CA GLU A 75 -0.22 -21.50 33.62
C GLU A 75 -0.28 -20.12 32.94
N ARG A 76 0.69 -19.80 32.06
CA ARG A 76 0.68 -18.58 31.24
C ARG A 76 -0.50 -18.55 30.25
N LEU A 77 -0.78 -19.69 29.58
CA LEU A 77 -1.92 -19.81 28.69
C LEU A 77 -3.26 -19.64 29.43
N GLN A 78 -3.38 -20.21 30.66
CA GLN A 78 -4.58 -20.01 31.49
C GLN A 78 -4.73 -18.56 31.96
N GLN A 79 -3.65 -17.80 32.05
CA GLN A 79 -3.65 -16.36 32.34
C GLN A 79 -3.84 -15.49 31.09
N GLY A 80 -4.08 -16.09 29.92
CA GLY A 80 -4.39 -15.39 28.67
C GLY A 80 -3.18 -15.04 27.80
N ALA A 81 -1.97 -15.49 28.15
CA ALA A 81 -0.81 -15.34 27.29
C ALA A 81 -0.89 -16.34 26.12
N THR A 82 -0.76 -15.87 24.88
CA THR A 82 -0.83 -16.72 23.68
C THR A 82 0.52 -17.34 23.31
N ASN A 83 1.62 -16.89 23.89
CA ASN A 83 3.00 -17.24 23.50
C ASN A 83 3.31 -17.01 22.00
N GLN A 84 2.52 -16.20 21.33
CA GLN A 84 2.67 -15.88 19.91
C GLN A 84 2.87 -14.38 19.74
N ALA A 85 3.78 -14.01 18.87
CA ALA A 85 3.88 -12.61 18.45
C ALA A 85 2.62 -12.22 17.67
N THR A 86 2.03 -11.12 18.05
CA THR A 86 0.95 -10.53 17.27
C THR A 86 1.53 -9.83 16.05
N ASN A 87 1.11 -10.26 14.87
CA ASN A 87 1.55 -9.68 13.61
C ASN A 87 0.34 -9.03 12.93
N LEU A 88 0.40 -7.72 12.78
CA LEU A 88 -0.56 -6.95 11.99
C LEU A 88 0.16 -6.35 10.78
N ASN A 89 -0.47 -6.47 9.63
CA ASN A 89 0.01 -5.91 8.37
C ASN A 89 -0.98 -4.86 7.90
N TYR A 90 -0.48 -3.67 7.60
CA TYR A 90 -1.26 -2.58 7.07
C TYR A 90 -0.82 -2.32 5.62
N GLY A 91 -1.66 -2.71 4.68
CA GLY A 91 -1.43 -2.41 3.27
C GLY A 91 -1.83 -0.98 2.96
N VAL A 92 -0.86 -0.11 2.68
CA VAL A 92 -1.06 1.31 2.34
C VAL A 92 -0.85 1.48 0.84
N ARG A 93 -1.86 1.97 0.10
CA ARG A 93 -1.86 1.97 -1.36
C ARG A 93 -2.41 3.27 -1.93
N PHE A 94 -1.73 3.82 -2.93
CA PHE A 94 -2.28 4.90 -3.77
C PHE A 94 -3.36 4.32 -4.70
N PHE A 95 -4.59 4.24 -4.21
CA PHE A 95 -5.70 3.67 -4.95
C PHE A 95 -6.11 4.52 -6.17
N SER A 96 -5.85 5.81 -6.14
CA SER A 96 -6.02 6.70 -7.29
C SER A 96 -5.07 6.36 -8.44
N ALA A 97 -3.96 5.65 -8.20
CA ALA A 97 -3.03 5.22 -9.25
C ALA A 97 -3.60 4.04 -10.06
N ARG A 98 -3.52 4.17 -11.38
CA ARG A 98 -4.03 3.16 -12.33
C ARG A 98 -3.48 1.75 -12.08
N PRO A 99 -2.17 1.52 -11.83
CA PRO A 99 -1.68 0.16 -11.57
C PRO A 99 -2.33 -0.52 -10.35
N VAL A 100 -2.65 0.25 -9.32
CA VAL A 100 -3.31 -0.28 -8.12
C VAL A 100 -4.75 -0.67 -8.43
N ARG A 101 -5.51 0.18 -9.15
CA ARG A 101 -6.87 -0.16 -9.59
C ARG A 101 -6.90 -1.39 -10.49
N GLN A 102 -5.97 -1.48 -11.46
CA GLN A 102 -5.81 -2.64 -12.33
C GLN A 102 -5.55 -3.92 -11.53
N ALA A 103 -4.65 -3.86 -10.55
CA ALA A 103 -4.32 -5.01 -9.73
C ALA A 103 -5.52 -5.45 -8.85
N PHE A 104 -6.27 -4.50 -8.27
CA PHE A 104 -7.50 -4.83 -7.54
C PHE A 104 -8.54 -5.50 -8.44
N MET A 105 -8.81 -4.93 -9.61
CA MET A 105 -9.77 -5.52 -10.55
C MET A 105 -9.32 -6.91 -11.01
N ARG A 106 -8.01 -7.10 -11.21
CA ARG A 106 -7.46 -8.40 -11.57
C ARG A 106 -7.65 -9.43 -10.46
N MET A 107 -7.41 -9.07 -9.21
CA MET A 107 -7.63 -9.96 -8.08
C MET A 107 -9.11 -10.40 -7.98
N ILE A 108 -10.04 -9.47 -8.16
CA ILE A 108 -11.48 -9.80 -8.18
C ILE A 108 -11.80 -10.77 -9.33
N GLN A 109 -11.26 -10.53 -10.54
CA GLN A 109 -11.46 -11.43 -11.68
C GLN A 109 -10.93 -12.85 -11.42
N LEU A 110 -9.78 -12.97 -10.74
CA LEU A 110 -9.19 -14.26 -10.44
C LEU A 110 -9.93 -15.03 -9.34
N GLN A 111 -10.56 -14.33 -8.41
CA GLN A 111 -11.32 -14.94 -7.32
C GLN A 111 -12.72 -15.38 -7.74
N GLN A 112 -13.30 -14.73 -8.74
CA GLN A 112 -14.66 -15.02 -9.20
C GLN A 112 -14.64 -15.88 -10.47
N LYS A 113 -15.11 -17.12 -10.36
CA LYS A 113 -15.07 -18.12 -11.46
C LYS A 113 -15.97 -17.78 -12.65
N LYS A 114 -17.02 -16.98 -12.43
CA LYS A 114 -17.94 -16.53 -13.48
C LYS A 114 -18.31 -15.08 -13.24
N LEU A 115 -17.92 -14.23 -14.14
CA LEU A 115 -18.31 -12.84 -14.18
C LEU A 115 -19.09 -12.60 -15.48
N GLU A 116 -20.20 -11.89 -15.38
CA GLU A 116 -20.96 -11.48 -16.55
C GLU A 116 -20.14 -10.48 -17.41
N PRO A 117 -20.25 -10.51 -18.74
CA PRO A 117 -19.48 -9.64 -19.63
C PRO A 117 -19.59 -8.16 -19.28
N GLU A 118 -20.77 -7.71 -18.88
CA GLU A 118 -21.02 -6.33 -18.46
C GLU A 118 -20.27 -5.95 -17.19
N VAL A 119 -20.09 -6.89 -16.25
CA VAL A 119 -19.30 -6.68 -15.03
C VAL A 119 -17.84 -6.54 -15.38
N ILE A 120 -17.32 -7.39 -16.27
CA ILE A 120 -15.94 -7.33 -16.74
C ILE A 120 -15.66 -5.99 -17.42
N GLU A 121 -16.59 -5.51 -18.25
CA GLU A 121 -16.42 -4.20 -18.92
C GLU A 121 -16.44 -3.04 -17.94
N ARG A 122 -17.34 -3.04 -16.96
CA ARG A 122 -17.32 -2.04 -15.87
C ARG A 122 -16.02 -2.05 -15.07
N MET A 123 -15.49 -3.24 -14.80
CA MET A 123 -14.20 -3.39 -14.09
C MET A 123 -13.04 -2.83 -14.93
N LYS A 124 -13.03 -3.06 -16.24
CA LYS A 124 -12.03 -2.47 -17.15
C LYS A 124 -12.14 -0.94 -17.16
N ASN A 125 -13.34 -0.41 -17.34
CA ASN A 125 -13.57 1.02 -17.34
C ASN A 125 -13.12 1.68 -16.03
N PHE A 126 -13.40 1.05 -14.89
CA PHE A 126 -12.90 1.52 -13.59
C PHE A 126 -11.37 1.46 -13.47
N ALA A 127 -10.75 0.35 -13.92
CA ALA A 127 -9.31 0.17 -13.86
C ALA A 127 -8.54 1.19 -14.71
N GLU A 128 -9.14 1.58 -15.87
CA GLU A 128 -8.51 2.48 -16.84
C GLU A 128 -8.95 3.94 -16.70
N MET A 129 -9.83 4.25 -15.73
CA MET A 129 -10.27 5.63 -15.51
C MET A 129 -9.08 6.58 -15.41
N PRO A 130 -9.17 7.78 -15.98
CA PRO A 130 -8.20 8.84 -15.75
C PRO A 130 -8.02 9.15 -14.27
N ALA A 131 -6.92 9.79 -13.92
CA ALA A 131 -6.71 10.28 -12.58
C ALA A 131 -7.86 11.21 -12.16
N SER A 132 -8.44 10.96 -10.97
CA SER A 132 -9.48 11.81 -10.40
C SER A 132 -8.89 13.11 -9.81
N ASP A 133 -9.76 14.06 -9.47
CA ASP A 133 -9.40 15.30 -8.77
C ASP A 133 -8.96 15.04 -7.31
N ALA A 134 -8.94 13.79 -6.90
CA ALA A 134 -8.53 13.38 -5.57
C ALA A 134 -7.33 12.41 -5.61
N ILE A 135 -6.50 12.49 -4.57
CA ILE A 135 -5.53 11.46 -4.21
C ILE A 135 -6.23 10.56 -3.21
N ILE A 136 -6.34 9.28 -3.52
CA ILE A 136 -7.01 8.30 -2.66
C ILE A 136 -5.99 7.30 -2.16
N ILE A 137 -5.77 7.27 -0.85
CA ILE A 137 -4.97 6.25 -0.19
C ILE A 137 -5.93 5.23 0.44
N THR A 138 -5.75 3.94 0.15
CA THR A 138 -6.46 2.88 0.85
C THR A 138 -5.57 2.21 1.88
N VAL A 139 -6.22 1.79 2.98
CA VAL A 139 -5.57 1.05 4.05
C VAL A 139 -6.36 -0.21 4.34
N THR A 140 -5.72 -1.37 4.17
CA THR A 140 -6.24 -2.67 4.60
C THR A 140 -5.50 -3.13 5.84
N VAL A 141 -6.20 -3.85 6.71
CA VAL A 141 -5.61 -4.44 7.92
C VAL A 141 -5.73 -5.96 7.83
N GLU A 142 -4.62 -6.65 7.99
CA GLU A 142 -4.55 -8.11 7.99
C GLU A 142 -3.75 -8.57 9.21
N GLY A 143 -4.15 -9.68 9.79
CA GLY A 143 -3.47 -10.25 10.95
C GLY A 143 -3.89 -11.69 11.22
N THR A 144 -3.02 -12.42 11.89
CA THR A 144 -3.27 -13.80 12.29
C THR A 144 -4.02 -13.90 13.63
N ASP A 145 -3.78 -12.95 14.52
CA ASP A 145 -4.48 -12.87 15.80
C ASP A 145 -5.79 -12.11 15.68
N LYS A 146 -6.91 -12.82 15.88
CA LYS A 146 -8.26 -12.27 15.76
C LYS A 146 -8.57 -11.16 16.78
N ARG A 147 -7.97 -11.23 17.98
CA ARG A 147 -8.23 -10.26 19.04
C ARG A 147 -7.62 -8.90 18.70
N SER A 148 -6.35 -8.89 18.34
CA SER A 148 -5.63 -7.68 17.95
C SER A 148 -6.19 -7.10 16.65
N LEU A 149 -6.49 -7.96 15.67
CA LEU A 149 -7.15 -7.55 14.44
C LEU A 149 -8.51 -6.91 14.73
N GLY A 150 -9.35 -7.52 15.59
CA GLY A 150 -10.64 -6.99 15.97
C GLY A 150 -10.55 -5.64 16.66
N ALA A 151 -9.60 -5.46 17.56
CA ALA A 151 -9.38 -4.18 18.26
C ALA A 151 -8.98 -3.06 17.29
N VAL A 152 -8.07 -3.32 16.34
CA VAL A 152 -7.67 -2.35 15.33
C VAL A 152 -8.81 -2.07 14.35
N MET A 153 -9.53 -3.11 13.89
CA MET A 153 -10.67 -2.93 12.98
C MET A 153 -11.76 -2.07 13.62
N GLN A 154 -12.06 -2.27 14.89
CA GLN A 154 -13.03 -1.43 15.62
C GLN A 154 -12.63 0.06 15.58
N VAL A 155 -11.35 0.37 15.78
CA VAL A 155 -10.85 1.76 15.72
C VAL A 155 -10.97 2.31 14.30
N VAL A 156 -10.58 1.55 13.31
CA VAL A 156 -10.62 1.96 11.89
C VAL A 156 -12.08 2.13 11.40
N GLU A 157 -12.99 1.24 11.79
CA GLU A 157 -14.41 1.29 11.40
C GLU A 157 -15.18 2.42 12.10
N SER A 158 -14.82 2.73 13.35
CA SER A 158 -15.50 3.79 14.12
C SER A 158 -14.93 5.19 13.88
N ALA A 159 -13.79 5.30 13.20
CA ALA A 159 -13.18 6.59 12.91
C ALA A 159 -14.02 7.40 11.92
N ALA A 160 -13.92 8.71 12.05
CA ALA A 160 -14.61 9.66 11.18
C ALA A 160 -13.65 10.76 10.69
N THR A 161 -14.03 11.45 9.61
CA THR A 161 -13.26 12.56 9.05
C THR A 161 -12.90 13.58 10.12
N GLY A 162 -13.85 13.94 11.00
CA GLY A 162 -13.64 14.95 12.04
C GLY A 162 -12.53 14.60 13.04
N THR A 163 -12.36 13.31 13.36
CA THR A 163 -11.32 12.83 14.28
C THR A 163 -9.94 12.72 13.63
N LEU A 164 -9.90 12.45 12.32
CA LEU A 164 -8.66 12.19 11.59
C LEU A 164 -8.15 13.41 10.80
N LYS A 165 -8.97 14.42 10.58
CA LYS A 165 -8.68 15.54 9.69
C LYS A 165 -7.36 16.26 10.00
N ASN A 166 -7.02 16.42 11.27
CA ASN A 166 -5.82 17.14 11.70
C ASN A 166 -4.62 16.21 11.99
N THR A 167 -4.83 14.90 11.99
CA THR A 167 -3.81 13.89 12.33
C THR A 167 -3.46 12.99 11.15
N SER A 168 -4.14 13.17 10.02
CA SER A 168 -3.87 12.43 8.79
C SER A 168 -3.54 13.39 7.66
N TYR A 169 -2.39 13.15 7.02
CA TYR A 169 -1.89 14.06 5.97
C TYR A 169 -0.90 13.36 5.04
N LEU A 170 -0.72 13.97 3.88
CA LEU A 170 0.43 13.73 3.01
C LEU A 170 1.47 14.82 3.25
N GLU A 171 2.73 14.44 3.47
CA GLU A 171 3.84 15.36 3.68
C GLU A 171 4.89 15.17 2.60
N ARG A 172 5.21 16.24 1.89
CA ARG A 172 6.24 16.27 0.85
C ARG A 172 7.63 16.37 1.47
N ASN A 173 8.67 16.07 0.67
CA ASN A 173 10.07 16.22 1.07
C ASN A 173 10.46 17.66 1.48
N ASP A 174 9.73 18.69 1.00
CA ASP A 174 9.92 20.09 1.39
C ASP A 174 9.17 20.48 2.68
N GLY A 175 8.52 19.53 3.35
CA GLY A 175 7.78 19.72 4.60
C GLY A 175 6.36 20.24 4.43
N LYS A 176 5.89 20.53 3.21
CA LYS A 176 4.50 20.91 2.97
C LYS A 176 3.57 19.76 3.25
N ARG A 177 2.46 20.07 3.94
CA ARG A 177 1.45 19.07 4.33
C ARG A 177 0.12 19.34 3.64
N LEU A 178 -0.49 18.27 3.17
CA LEU A 178 -1.84 18.23 2.66
C LEU A 178 -2.69 17.42 3.62
N PHE A 179 -3.59 18.07 4.32
CA PHE A 179 -4.43 17.41 5.30
C PHE A 179 -5.60 16.67 4.67
N LEU A 180 -6.07 15.66 5.38
CA LEU A 180 -7.20 14.83 4.99
C LEU A 180 -8.44 15.69 4.71
N GLN A 181 -9.06 15.46 3.55
CA GLN A 181 -10.34 16.06 3.18
C GLN A 181 -11.50 15.21 3.68
N GLU A 182 -11.44 13.90 3.42
CA GLU A 182 -12.48 12.96 3.79
C GLU A 182 -11.90 11.60 4.16
N TYR A 183 -12.49 10.97 5.16
CA TYR A 183 -12.23 9.59 5.55
C TYR A 183 -13.48 8.75 5.33
N VAL A 184 -13.33 7.63 4.64
CA VAL A 184 -14.38 6.64 4.45
C VAL A 184 -13.94 5.35 5.13
N PRO A 185 -14.66 4.88 6.15
CA PRO A 185 -14.32 3.63 6.83
C PRO A 185 -14.41 2.41 5.89
N PRO A 186 -13.80 1.26 6.27
CA PRO A 186 -13.85 0.05 5.45
C PRO A 186 -15.28 -0.39 5.19
N GLY A 187 -15.58 -0.67 3.92
CA GLY A 187 -16.85 -1.23 3.49
C GLY A 187 -16.74 -2.70 3.11
N ARG A 188 -17.83 -3.25 2.54
CA ARG A 188 -17.88 -4.63 2.02
C ARG A 188 -17.24 -4.77 0.64
N ASP A 189 -16.72 -3.69 0.07
CA ASP A 189 -16.12 -3.65 -1.25
C ASP A 189 -14.69 -4.22 -1.30
N GLY A 190 -14.08 -4.48 -0.14
CA GLY A 190 -12.73 -5.04 -0.03
C GLY A 190 -11.58 -4.04 -0.25
N PHE A 191 -11.88 -2.76 -0.50
CA PHE A 191 -10.83 -1.76 -0.72
C PHE A 191 -10.16 -1.28 0.59
N GLY A 192 -10.78 -1.54 1.74
CA GLY A 192 -10.34 -1.07 3.03
C GLY A 192 -10.78 0.37 3.34
N ALA A 193 -10.18 0.97 4.36
CA ALA A 193 -10.41 2.37 4.70
C ALA A 193 -9.84 3.28 3.61
N ARG A 194 -10.54 4.39 3.27
CA ARG A 194 -10.11 5.34 2.25
C ARG A 194 -9.83 6.70 2.86
N PHE A 195 -8.65 7.23 2.56
CA PHE A 195 -8.21 8.58 2.91
C PHE A 195 -8.18 9.39 1.62
N ILE A 196 -9.00 10.42 1.55
CA ILE A 196 -9.21 11.23 0.36
C ILE A 196 -8.60 12.61 0.59
N PHE A 197 -7.70 12.99 -0.30
CA PHE A 197 -7.02 14.28 -0.30
C PHE A 197 -7.29 15.00 -1.61
N PRO A 198 -7.36 16.33 -1.65
CA PRO A 198 -7.47 17.07 -2.91
C PRO A 198 -6.18 16.88 -3.73
N ARG A 199 -6.31 16.68 -5.04
CA ARG A 199 -5.14 16.54 -5.92
C ARG A 199 -4.48 17.88 -6.19
N MET A 200 -5.28 18.93 -6.24
CA MET A 200 -4.85 20.29 -6.54
C MET A 200 -4.87 21.15 -5.27
N VAL A 201 -3.87 21.99 -5.12
CA VAL A 201 -3.77 23.03 -4.09
C VAL A 201 -3.39 24.32 -4.80
N GLU A 202 -4.17 25.38 -4.64
CA GLU A 202 -3.93 26.67 -5.32
C GLU A 202 -3.69 26.50 -6.83
N GLU A 203 -4.55 25.70 -7.48
CA GLU A 203 -4.53 25.40 -8.93
C GLU A 203 -3.27 24.62 -9.40
N GLN A 204 -2.43 24.17 -8.49
CA GLN A 204 -1.25 23.37 -8.80
C GLN A 204 -1.38 21.93 -8.25
N PRO A 205 -0.88 20.90 -8.96
CA PRO A 205 -0.82 19.55 -8.39
C PRO A 205 -0.01 19.53 -7.11
N PHE A 206 -0.54 18.92 -6.04
CA PHE A 206 0.21 18.79 -4.80
C PHE A 206 1.48 17.95 -4.97
N LEU A 207 1.41 16.89 -5.77
CA LEU A 207 2.56 16.07 -6.14
C LEU A 207 2.98 16.43 -7.58
N GLY A 208 3.90 17.36 -7.72
CA GLY A 208 4.48 17.80 -8.99
C GLY A 208 5.86 17.17 -9.23
N PRO A 209 6.49 17.47 -10.39
CA PRO A 209 7.77 16.92 -10.77
C PRO A 209 8.94 17.33 -9.83
N GLU A 210 8.77 18.40 -9.08
CA GLU A 210 9.73 18.88 -8.09
C GLU A 210 9.73 18.08 -6.78
N VAL A 211 8.70 17.24 -6.57
CA VAL A 211 8.54 16.44 -5.34
C VAL A 211 9.27 15.11 -5.52
N THR A 212 10.24 14.83 -4.67
CA THR A 212 11.01 13.59 -4.74
C THR A 212 10.33 12.44 -4.03
N ASP A 213 9.70 12.73 -2.91
CA ASP A 213 8.97 11.75 -2.11
C ASP A 213 7.80 12.38 -1.35
N VAL A 214 6.85 11.53 -0.99
CA VAL A 214 5.70 11.88 -0.16
C VAL A 214 5.55 10.85 0.94
N ARG A 215 5.24 11.34 2.13
CA ARG A 215 4.97 10.52 3.30
C ARG A 215 3.48 10.57 3.64
N PHE A 216 2.83 9.44 3.67
CA PHE A 216 1.48 9.29 4.22
C PHE A 216 1.57 9.06 5.72
N VAL A 217 0.84 9.85 6.48
CA VAL A 217 0.70 9.73 7.93
C VAL A 217 -0.78 9.65 8.26
N ALA A 218 -1.15 8.71 9.11
CA ALA A 218 -2.47 8.65 9.72
C ALA A 218 -2.33 8.20 11.19
N ASP A 219 -2.85 9.01 12.10
CA ASP A 219 -2.74 8.78 13.54
C ASP A 219 -4.14 8.59 14.14
N PHE A 220 -4.43 7.37 14.54
CA PHE A 220 -5.64 6.95 15.24
C PHE A 220 -5.44 6.94 16.78
N GLY A 221 -4.49 7.70 17.28
CA GLY A 221 -4.17 7.79 18.70
C GLY A 221 -3.20 6.70 19.15
N LYS A 222 -3.50 6.07 20.30
CA LYS A 222 -2.60 5.08 20.90
C LYS A 222 -2.62 3.74 20.19
N THR A 223 -3.69 3.43 19.47
CA THR A 223 -3.94 2.08 18.91
C THR A 223 -3.23 1.86 17.59
N LEU A 224 -3.19 2.87 16.72
CA LEU A 224 -2.65 2.71 15.38
C LEU A 224 -2.03 4.01 14.87
N LYS A 225 -0.81 3.91 14.39
CA LYS A 225 -0.12 4.98 13.66
C LYS A 225 0.47 4.44 12.37
N LEU A 226 0.06 5.01 11.27
CA LEU A 226 0.58 4.67 9.95
C LEU A 226 1.56 5.76 9.51
N ASN A 227 2.69 5.32 8.97
CA ASN A 227 3.73 6.21 8.45
C ASN A 227 4.48 5.50 7.32
N ARG A 228 4.15 5.84 6.07
CA ARG A 228 4.78 5.23 4.89
C ARG A 228 5.25 6.31 3.93
N ARG A 229 6.48 6.12 3.43
CA ARG A 229 7.12 7.04 2.47
C ARG A 229 7.14 6.39 1.09
N PHE A 230 6.74 7.15 0.08
CA PHE A 230 6.71 6.75 -1.32
C PHE A 230 7.63 7.67 -2.12
N LYS A 231 8.49 7.08 -2.97
CA LYS A 231 9.37 7.82 -3.87
C LYS A 231 8.63 8.09 -5.17
N LEU A 232 8.44 9.36 -5.51
CA LEU A 232 7.69 9.75 -6.71
C LEU A 232 8.40 9.36 -8.00
N ALA A 233 9.74 9.39 -7.99
CA ALA A 233 10.53 8.96 -9.15
C ALA A 233 10.27 7.51 -9.58
N ASP A 234 9.86 6.65 -8.63
CA ASP A 234 9.52 5.25 -8.90
C ASP A 234 8.05 5.08 -9.33
N MET A 235 7.18 6.08 -9.07
CA MET A 235 5.74 6.04 -9.37
C MET A 235 5.43 6.45 -10.82
N MET A 236 6.27 6.04 -11.76
CA MET A 236 6.13 6.38 -13.17
C MET A 236 5.43 5.28 -13.95
N LEU A 237 4.38 5.62 -14.67
CA LEU A 237 3.69 4.76 -15.60
C LEU A 237 3.70 5.41 -16.99
N ASP A 238 4.22 4.70 -18.00
CA ASP A 238 4.32 5.17 -19.38
C ASP A 238 4.98 6.57 -19.50
N GLY A 239 6.02 6.81 -18.68
CA GLY A 239 6.76 8.06 -18.65
C GLY A 239 6.08 9.23 -17.93
N LYS A 240 4.93 8.99 -17.28
CA LYS A 240 4.19 10.00 -16.52
C LYS A 240 4.11 9.61 -15.05
N LEU A 241 4.12 10.61 -14.17
CA LEU A 241 3.87 10.41 -12.76
C LEU A 241 2.41 10.00 -12.56
N GLU A 242 2.19 8.84 -11.93
CA GLU A 242 0.88 8.23 -11.73
C GLU A 242 0.61 8.05 -10.23
N TYR A 243 -0.45 8.68 -9.68
CA TYR A 243 -0.76 8.60 -8.26
C TYR A 243 -2.25 8.87 -7.98
#